data_5cb3a8041ca9d2a7d0c588c484d4e9ee
#
_entry.id   5cb3a8041ca9d2a7d0c588c484d4e9ee
#
_cell.length_a   1.000
_cell.length_b   1.000
_cell.length_c   1.000
_cell.angle_alpha   90.00
_cell.angle_beta   90.00
_cell.angle_gamma   90.00
#
_symmetry.space_group_name_H-M   'P 1'
#
loop_
_entity.id
_entity.type
_entity.pdbx_description
1 polymer ?
#
loop_
_entity_poly.entity_id
_entity_poly.type
_entity_poly.pdbx_seq_one_letter_code
_entity_poly.pdbx_strand_id
1 'polypeptide(L)'
;RIMMHQPSGGMGGSASDIKIQAQQSLHIKKVLFELIAQHTGQPLERVETDADRDRWFTAEQALDYGFIDKVVSSAGQVSEQGRPAHKD
;
A
#
# COMPACT_ATOMS: atom_id res chain seq x y z
N ARG A 1 -0.19 9.20 -9.79
CA ARG A 1 -1.19 8.18 -9.49
C ARG A 1 -0.58 7.10 -8.62
N ILE A 2 -1.36 6.56 -7.73
CA ILE A 2 -0.92 5.52 -6.81
C ILE A 2 -1.86 4.33 -6.96
N MET A 3 -1.28 3.13 -7.03
CA MET A 3 -2.06 1.90 -7.11
C MET A 3 -1.80 1.04 -5.89
N MET A 4 -2.87 0.52 -5.34
CA MET A 4 -2.79 -0.49 -4.29
C MET A 4 -3.20 -1.84 -4.86
N HIS A 5 -2.36 -2.84 -4.69
CA HIS A 5 -2.66 -4.19 -5.14
C HIS A 5 -2.11 -5.20 -4.14
N GLN A 6 -2.63 -6.41 -4.20
CA GLN A 6 -2.14 -7.45 -3.31
C GLN A 6 -0.90 -8.10 -3.91
N PRO A 7 0.01 -8.60 -3.07
CA PRO A 7 1.20 -9.27 -3.56
C PRO A 7 0.82 -10.50 -4.37
N SER A 8 1.52 -10.70 -5.47
CA SER A 8 1.38 -11.91 -6.27
C SER A 8 2.78 -12.33 -6.69
N GLY A 9 2.96 -13.63 -6.88
CA GLY A 9 4.24 -14.15 -7.29
C GLY A 9 4.10 -15.53 -7.88
N GLY A 10 5.10 -15.92 -8.65
CA GLY A 10 5.15 -17.26 -9.21
C GLY A 10 5.46 -18.28 -8.15
N MET A 11 4.90 -19.46 -8.32
CA MET A 11 5.19 -20.60 -7.46
C MET A 11 5.71 -21.72 -8.32
N GLY A 12 6.68 -22.45 -7.81
CA GLY A 12 7.26 -23.56 -8.54
C GLY A 12 7.90 -24.55 -7.60
N GLY A 13 8.36 -25.68 -8.15
CA GLY A 13 9.00 -26.73 -7.37
C GLY A 13 8.03 -27.83 -6.99
N SER A 14 8.38 -28.57 -5.94
CA SER A 14 7.56 -29.68 -5.47
C SER A 14 6.29 -29.18 -4.79
N ALA A 15 5.35 -30.09 -4.56
CA ALA A 15 4.12 -29.77 -3.86
C ALA A 15 4.40 -29.22 -2.45
N SER A 16 5.42 -29.73 -1.77
CA SER A 16 5.80 -29.22 -0.46
C SER A 16 6.31 -27.78 -0.55
N ASP A 17 7.13 -27.51 -1.57
CA ASP A 17 7.68 -26.17 -1.76
C ASP A 17 6.58 -25.17 -2.09
N ILE A 18 5.62 -25.58 -2.91
CA ILE A 18 4.50 -24.71 -3.26
C ILE A 18 3.68 -24.38 -2.01
N LYS A 19 3.46 -25.36 -1.14
CA LYS A 19 2.73 -25.14 0.10
C LYS A 19 3.44 -24.13 0.99
N ILE A 20 4.75 -24.28 1.14
CA ILE A 20 5.54 -23.36 1.95
C ILE A 20 5.49 -21.95 1.35
N GLN A 21 5.65 -21.85 0.03
CA GLN A 21 5.59 -20.56 -0.65
C GLN A 21 4.22 -19.88 -0.47
N ALA A 22 3.15 -20.68 -0.54
CA ALA A 22 1.81 -20.14 -0.34
C ALA A 22 1.63 -19.62 1.08
N GLN A 23 2.15 -20.32 2.08
CA GLN A 23 2.08 -19.86 3.46
C GLN A 23 2.87 -18.57 3.66
N GLN A 24 4.06 -18.47 3.05
CA GLN A 24 4.85 -17.26 3.13
C GLN A 24 4.17 -16.10 2.45
N SER A 25 3.55 -16.34 1.30
CA SER A 25 2.82 -15.29 0.59
C SER A 25 1.66 -14.74 1.40
N LEU A 26 0.93 -15.63 2.09
CA LEU A 26 -0.16 -15.22 2.96
C LEU A 26 0.34 -14.39 4.13
N HIS A 27 1.49 -14.78 4.70
CA HIS A 27 2.07 -14.03 5.80
C HIS A 27 2.52 -12.64 5.35
N ILE A 28 3.20 -12.55 4.22
CA ILE A 28 3.66 -11.28 3.66
C ILE A 28 2.47 -10.38 3.37
N LYS A 29 1.42 -10.93 2.79
CA LYS A 29 0.21 -10.19 2.48
C LYS A 29 -0.41 -9.61 3.75
N LYS A 30 -0.49 -10.41 4.81
CA LYS A 30 -1.05 -9.97 6.07
C LYS A 30 -0.24 -8.82 6.67
N VAL A 31 1.09 -8.97 6.71
CA VAL A 31 1.97 -7.93 7.25
C VAL A 31 1.85 -6.65 6.43
N LEU A 32 1.83 -6.77 5.11
CA LEU A 32 1.72 -5.61 4.24
C LEU A 32 0.41 -4.87 4.47
N PHE A 33 -0.70 -5.58 4.54
CA PHE A 33 -2.00 -4.95 4.75
C PHE A 33 -2.11 -4.30 6.12
N GLU A 34 -1.52 -4.93 7.14
CA GLU A 34 -1.50 -4.32 8.48
C GLU A 34 -0.70 -3.03 8.48
N LEU A 35 0.43 -3.01 7.76
CA LEU A 35 1.23 -1.80 7.64
C LEU A 35 0.46 -0.69 6.90
N ILE A 36 -0.21 -1.03 5.82
CA ILE A 36 -1.00 -0.06 5.08
C ILE A 36 -2.11 0.50 5.96
N ALA A 37 -2.81 -0.36 6.69
CA ALA A 37 -3.87 0.08 7.59
C ALA A 37 -3.33 1.01 8.66
N GLN A 38 -2.18 0.68 9.23
CA GLN A 38 -1.56 1.49 10.25
C GLN A 38 -1.15 2.87 9.73
N HIS A 39 -0.51 2.90 8.56
CA HIS A 39 0.01 4.14 8.02
C HIS A 39 -1.05 5.04 7.41
N THR A 40 -2.13 4.46 6.88
CA THR A 40 -3.21 5.24 6.28
C THR A 40 -4.30 5.61 7.27
N GLY A 41 -4.35 4.90 8.40
CA GLY A 41 -5.44 5.10 9.36
C GLY A 41 -6.73 4.42 8.94
N GLN A 42 -6.70 3.57 7.91
CA GLN A 42 -7.89 2.88 7.44
C GLN A 42 -8.09 1.55 8.16
N PRO A 43 -9.34 1.09 8.29
CA PRO A 43 -9.58 -0.24 8.84
C PRO A 43 -8.94 -1.32 7.97
N LEU A 44 -8.42 -2.36 8.59
CA LEU A 44 -7.77 -3.45 7.86
C LEU A 44 -8.71 -4.07 6.83
N GLU A 45 -9.97 -4.24 7.19
CA GLU A 45 -10.96 -4.82 6.28
C GLU A 45 -11.12 -4.00 5.01
N ARG A 46 -11.07 -2.68 5.13
CA ARG A 46 -11.16 -1.81 3.96
C ARG A 46 -9.92 -1.94 3.08
N VAL A 47 -8.75 -2.03 3.70
CA VAL A 47 -7.50 -2.22 2.96
C VAL A 47 -7.54 -3.52 2.17
N GLU A 48 -7.98 -4.60 2.81
CA GLU A 48 -8.06 -5.90 2.14
C GLU A 48 -9.02 -5.86 0.96
N THR A 49 -10.17 -5.24 1.13
CA THR A 49 -11.17 -5.14 0.08
C THR A 49 -10.66 -4.31 -1.09
N ASP A 50 -10.04 -3.19 -0.81
CA ASP A 50 -9.53 -2.30 -1.85
C ASP A 50 -8.36 -2.91 -2.60
N ALA A 51 -7.48 -3.63 -1.90
CA ALA A 51 -6.33 -4.26 -2.53
C ALA A 51 -6.72 -5.41 -3.45
N ASP A 52 -7.84 -6.06 -3.17
CA ASP A 52 -8.34 -7.16 -3.99
C ASP A 52 -8.62 -6.73 -5.43
N ARG A 53 -8.83 -5.44 -5.65
CA ARG A 53 -9.22 -4.89 -6.95
C ARG A 53 -8.12 -4.11 -7.63
N ASP A 54 -6.89 -4.15 -7.12
CA ASP A 54 -5.79 -3.37 -7.69
C ASP A 54 -6.21 -1.91 -7.90
N ARG A 55 -6.62 -1.28 -6.84
CA ARG A 55 -7.23 0.03 -6.91
C ARG A 55 -6.21 1.13 -7.21
N TRP A 56 -6.53 1.99 -8.17
CA TRP A 56 -5.75 3.18 -8.48
C TRP A 56 -6.33 4.40 -7.75
N PHE A 57 -5.43 5.26 -7.33
CA PHE A 57 -5.80 6.49 -6.63
C PHE A 57 -5.27 7.70 -7.38
N THR A 58 -6.11 8.74 -7.55
CA THR A 58 -5.60 10.04 -7.93
C THR A 58 -4.87 10.65 -6.73
N ALA A 59 -4.18 11.78 -6.95
CA ALA A 59 -3.47 12.44 -5.85
C ALA A 59 -4.44 12.80 -4.72
N GLU A 60 -5.60 13.34 -5.06
CA GLU A 60 -6.60 13.72 -4.06
C GLU A 60 -7.16 12.51 -3.32
N GLN A 61 -7.45 11.44 -4.05
CA GLN A 61 -7.94 10.23 -3.44
C GLN A 61 -6.90 9.59 -2.52
N ALA A 62 -5.62 9.66 -2.90
CA ALA A 62 -4.55 9.15 -2.07
C ALA A 62 -4.41 9.94 -0.77
N LEU A 63 -4.62 11.26 -0.84
CA LEU A 63 -4.62 12.09 0.34
C LEU A 63 -5.76 11.72 1.29
N ASP A 64 -6.97 11.56 0.75
CA ASP A 64 -8.13 11.21 1.55
C ASP A 64 -7.99 9.82 2.18
N TYR A 65 -7.37 8.90 1.48
CA TYR A 65 -7.16 7.55 2.00
C TYR A 65 -6.10 7.52 3.09
N GLY A 66 -5.13 8.43 3.03
CA GLY A 66 -4.05 8.50 4.00
C GLY A 66 -2.70 8.03 3.48
N PHE A 67 -2.59 7.73 2.19
CA PHE A 67 -1.30 7.29 1.62
C PHE A 67 -0.29 8.42 1.57
N ILE A 68 -0.75 9.65 1.45
CA ILE A 68 0.13 10.81 1.34
C ILE A 68 -0.37 11.89 2.29
N ASP A 69 0.50 12.83 2.60
CA ASP A 69 0.20 13.88 3.57
C ASP A 69 -0.23 15.17 2.90
N LYS A 70 0.14 15.37 1.64
CA LYS A 70 -0.14 16.63 0.96
C LYS A 70 -0.04 16.45 -0.55
N VAL A 71 -0.88 17.18 -1.28
CA VAL A 71 -0.80 17.25 -2.73
C VAL A 71 -0.17 18.60 -3.08
N VAL A 72 0.84 18.57 -3.95
CA VAL A 72 1.49 19.79 -4.42
C VAL A 72 1.36 19.86 -5.94
N SER A 73 1.34 21.10 -6.48
CA SER A 73 1.23 21.28 -7.93
C SER A 73 2.61 21.37 -8.59
N SER A 74 3.65 21.57 -7.82
CA SER A 74 5.01 21.67 -8.34
C SER A 74 6.00 21.35 -7.24
N ALA A 75 7.23 21.07 -7.63
CA ALA A 75 8.30 20.79 -6.68
C ALA A 75 8.59 21.97 -5.76
N GLY A 76 8.23 23.18 -6.17
CA GLY A 76 8.44 24.37 -5.33
C GLY A 76 7.61 24.39 -4.07
N GLN A 77 6.62 23.53 -3.95
CA GLN A 77 5.78 23.42 -2.76
C GLN A 77 6.30 22.37 -1.77
N VAL A 78 7.42 21.75 -2.07
CA VAL A 78 8.03 20.76 -1.21
C VAL A 78 9.05 21.44 -0.32
N SER A 79 9.15 20.96 0.95
CA SER A 79 10.10 21.54 1.89
C SER A 79 11.54 21.29 1.44
N GLU A 80 12.49 21.92 2.12
CA GLU A 80 13.90 21.77 1.81
C GLU A 80 14.37 20.33 1.90
N GLN A 81 13.72 19.51 2.71
CA GLN A 81 14.07 18.12 2.85
C GLN A 81 13.45 17.25 1.75
N GLY A 82 12.79 17.85 0.79
CA GLY A 82 12.20 17.12 -0.32
C GLY A 82 10.88 16.47 -0.02
N ARG A 83 10.22 16.87 1.03
CA ARG A 83 8.90 16.35 1.39
C ARG A 83 7.96 17.51 1.69
N PRO A 84 6.64 17.27 1.59
CA PRO A 84 5.68 18.34 1.83
C PRO A 84 5.84 18.93 3.22
N ALA A 85 5.64 20.22 3.30
CA ALA A 85 5.63 20.90 4.58
C ALA A 85 4.35 20.47 5.30
N HIS A 86 4.51 19.98 6.51
CA HIS A 86 3.35 19.64 7.30
C HIS A 86 3.72 19.82 8.75
N LYS A 87 2.72 19.82 9.58
CA LYS A 87 2.99 19.88 10.96
C LYS A 87 2.76 18.51 11.51
N ASP A 88 3.38 18.19 12.46
CA ASP A 88 3.18 16.89 13.07
C ASP A 88 2.14 16.97 14.13
#